data_7280d27dc9109b0690d3733c366fc8be
#
_entry.id   7280d27dc9109b0690d3733c366fc8be
#
_cell.length_a   1.000
_cell.length_b   1.000
_cell.length_c   1.000
_cell.angle_alpha   90.00
_cell.angle_beta   90.00
_cell.angle_gamma   90.00
#
_symmetry.space_group_name_H-M   'P 1'
#
loop_
_entity.id
_entity.type
_entity.pdbx_description
1 polymer ?
#
loop_
_entity_poly.entity_id
_entity_poly.type
_entity_poly.pdbx_seq_one_letter_code
_entity_poly.pdbx_strand_id
1 'polypeptide(L)'
;GKRPRLQAALIKTFFSAVKVNSQYVDLDTGLEVVSQHAKSLGYDAVVLFLDELILWLASNAANKNFISEEGQKISKLVEARNMNRPIPLVSFVARQRDLRELVGDHVTGSQKARFSHIIDYWEGRFETITLEDRNLPAIAEKRVLRPLNEPARQQIDEAFEQSVQMKEEVLSVLLTSSWDRGMFRKIYPFSPAFMEMLVEMSFMLQRDRTALKVMLEILIRRRDSLKLGEIIPVGDLFDAVSHGDE
;
A
#
# COMPACT_ATOMS: atom_id res chain seq x y z
N GLY A 1 11.35 17.65 26.44
CA GLY A 1 12.74 18.02 26.73
C GLY A 1 13.73 16.85 26.74
N LYS A 2 13.33 15.57 26.81
CA LYS A 2 14.28 14.43 26.89
C LYS A 2 14.66 13.82 25.53
N ARG A 3 13.81 13.94 24.49
CA ARG A 3 14.05 13.34 23.18
C ARG A 3 15.26 13.90 22.41
N PRO A 4 15.51 15.23 22.33
CA PRO A 4 16.66 15.76 21.61
C PRO A 4 18.01 15.34 22.22
N ARG A 5 18.08 15.21 23.54
CA ARG A 5 19.32 14.77 24.24
C ARG A 5 19.62 13.30 24.02
N LEU A 6 18.58 12.44 23.98
CA LEU A 6 18.73 11.02 23.69
C LEU A 6 19.18 10.80 22.24
N GLN A 7 18.58 11.54 21.31
CA GLN A 7 18.95 11.50 19.91
C GLN A 7 20.40 11.95 19.69
N ALA A 8 20.83 13.05 20.31
CA ALA A 8 22.20 13.53 20.24
C ALA A 8 23.20 12.53 20.87
N ALA A 9 22.83 11.89 21.98
CA ALA A 9 23.66 10.88 22.62
C ALA A 9 23.79 9.62 21.76
N LEU A 10 22.69 9.14 21.15
CA LEU A 10 22.69 8.02 20.20
C LEU A 10 23.56 8.30 18.97
N ILE A 11 23.39 9.47 18.37
CA ILE A 11 24.20 9.93 17.24
C ILE A 11 25.68 9.96 17.63
N LYS A 12 26.02 10.59 18.76
CA LYS A 12 27.41 10.67 19.24
C LYS A 12 28.02 9.29 19.48
N THR A 13 27.28 8.38 20.10
CA THR A 13 27.74 7.00 20.37
C THR A 13 27.94 6.22 19.07
N PHE A 14 27.02 6.36 18.11
CA PHE A 14 27.13 5.72 16.80
C PHE A 14 28.35 6.21 16.05
N PHE A 15 28.55 7.51 15.93
CA PHE A 15 29.71 8.08 15.22
C PHE A 15 31.04 7.80 15.91
N SER A 16 31.08 7.73 17.24
CA SER A 16 32.29 7.33 17.96
C SER A 16 32.65 5.84 17.73
N ALA A 17 31.65 4.97 17.63
CA ALA A 17 31.82 3.55 17.36
C ALA A 17 32.30 3.31 15.91
N VAL A 18 31.88 4.13 14.95
CA VAL A 18 32.25 4.01 13.52
C VAL A 18 33.55 4.76 13.18
N LYS A 19 34.19 5.45 14.14
CA LYS A 19 35.40 6.27 13.97
C LYS A 19 35.29 7.37 12.88
N VAL A 20 34.11 7.90 12.68
CA VAL A 20 33.88 8.96 11.69
C VAL A 20 33.89 10.32 12.39
N ASN A 21 34.77 11.22 11.96
CA ASN A 21 34.92 12.55 12.52
C ASN A 21 33.79 13.55 12.12
N SER A 22 32.85 13.15 11.30
CA SER A 22 31.74 14.00 10.85
C SER A 22 30.45 13.65 11.55
N GLN A 23 29.67 14.66 11.86
CA GLN A 23 28.36 14.52 12.51
C GLN A 23 27.30 13.91 11.57
N TYR A 24 27.59 13.86 10.27
CA TYR A 24 26.75 13.30 9.21
C TYR A 24 27.61 12.49 8.25
N VAL A 25 27.16 11.29 7.94
CA VAL A 25 27.74 10.42 6.91
C VAL A 25 26.92 10.59 5.64
N ASP A 26 27.59 10.70 4.49
CA ASP A 26 26.86 10.70 3.22
C ASP A 26 26.11 9.38 2.99
N LEU A 27 25.09 9.41 2.14
CA LEU A 27 24.20 8.26 1.97
C LEU A 27 24.94 7.02 1.44
N ASP A 28 25.92 7.19 0.55
CA ASP A 28 26.67 6.05 0.00
C ASP A 28 27.47 5.33 1.07
N THR A 29 28.21 6.09 1.89
CA THR A 29 28.95 5.55 3.02
C THR A 29 28.02 4.90 4.05
N GLY A 30 26.85 5.51 4.31
CA GLY A 30 25.86 4.94 5.22
C GLY A 30 25.32 3.60 4.73
N LEU A 31 24.98 3.50 3.44
CA LEU A 31 24.50 2.26 2.83
C LEU A 31 25.58 1.18 2.75
N GLU A 32 26.85 1.57 2.54
CA GLU A 32 27.99 0.66 2.59
C GLU A 32 28.13 0.05 3.98
N VAL A 33 28.13 0.85 5.05
CA VAL A 33 28.19 0.38 6.44
C VAL A 33 27.04 -0.57 6.76
N VAL A 34 25.82 -0.24 6.33
CA VAL A 34 24.65 -1.12 6.51
C VAL A 34 24.86 -2.45 5.80
N SER A 35 25.32 -2.43 4.55
CA SER A 35 25.58 -3.63 3.75
C SER A 35 26.68 -4.52 4.39
N GLN A 36 27.79 -3.91 4.85
CA GLN A 36 28.88 -4.62 5.54
C GLN A 36 28.39 -5.25 6.85
N HIS A 37 27.63 -4.51 7.64
CA HIS A 37 27.09 -5.00 8.89
C HIS A 37 26.10 -6.15 8.67
N ALA A 38 25.17 -6.02 7.72
CA ALA A 38 24.24 -7.08 7.37
C ALA A 38 24.99 -8.35 6.91
N LYS A 39 26.05 -8.20 6.12
CA LYS A 39 26.91 -9.34 5.73
C LYS A 39 27.59 -9.99 6.92
N SER A 40 28.06 -9.20 7.88
CA SER A 40 28.70 -9.74 9.10
C SER A 40 27.71 -10.53 9.99
N LEU A 41 26.43 -10.26 9.87
CA LEU A 41 25.35 -10.99 10.54
C LEU A 41 24.84 -12.20 9.75
N GLY A 42 25.43 -12.48 8.57
CA GLY A 42 25.08 -13.64 7.74
C GLY A 42 23.91 -13.42 6.77
N TYR A 43 23.48 -12.17 6.56
CA TYR A 43 22.46 -11.86 5.56
C TYR A 43 23.04 -11.80 4.14
N ASP A 44 22.24 -12.15 3.14
CA ASP A 44 22.62 -12.16 1.73
C ASP A 44 22.16 -10.93 0.95
N ALA A 45 21.24 -10.15 1.51
CA ALA A 45 20.74 -8.91 0.93
C ALA A 45 20.18 -7.96 2.00
N VAL A 46 20.09 -6.68 1.65
CA VAL A 46 19.33 -5.67 2.42
C VAL A 46 18.14 -5.21 1.60
N VAL A 47 16.95 -5.28 2.17
CA VAL A 47 15.73 -4.76 1.55
C VAL A 47 15.32 -3.48 2.26
N LEU A 48 15.19 -2.39 1.51
CA LEU A 48 14.66 -1.12 1.97
C LEU A 48 13.23 -0.97 1.47
N PHE A 49 12.29 -0.74 2.39
CA PHE A 49 10.91 -0.41 2.05
C PHE A 49 10.64 1.04 2.43
N LEU A 50 10.47 1.90 1.42
CA LEU A 50 10.30 3.34 1.57
C LEU A 50 8.84 3.69 1.27
N ASP A 51 8.06 3.78 2.33
CA ASP A 51 6.66 4.23 2.24
C ASP A 51 6.59 5.76 2.32
N GLU A 52 5.65 6.34 1.56
CA GLU A 52 5.40 7.79 1.51
C GLU A 52 6.59 8.68 1.10
N LEU A 53 7.69 8.12 0.60
CA LEU A 53 8.85 8.89 0.12
C LEU A 53 8.43 9.95 -0.90
N ILE A 54 7.53 9.60 -1.78
CA ILE A 54 7.04 10.46 -2.85
C ILE A 54 6.20 11.61 -2.31
N LEU A 55 5.37 11.34 -1.30
CA LEU A 55 4.55 12.36 -0.64
C LEU A 55 5.45 13.38 0.08
N TRP A 56 6.50 12.89 0.73
CA TRP A 56 7.52 13.73 1.39
C TRP A 56 8.24 14.63 0.39
N LEU A 57 8.63 14.12 -0.79
CA LEU A 57 9.22 14.93 -1.84
C LEU A 57 8.24 15.97 -2.39
N ALA A 58 7.00 15.56 -2.66
CA ALA A 58 5.97 16.46 -3.19
C ALA A 58 5.65 17.60 -2.21
N SER A 59 5.60 17.31 -0.90
CA SER A 59 5.38 18.34 0.12
C SER A 59 6.47 19.43 0.17
N ASN A 60 7.66 19.12 -0.33
CA ASN A 60 8.80 20.03 -0.41
C ASN A 60 9.11 20.50 -1.84
N ALA A 61 8.24 20.24 -2.82
CA ALA A 61 8.47 20.53 -4.23
C ALA A 61 8.72 22.01 -4.54
N ALA A 62 8.22 22.92 -3.71
CA ALA A 62 8.48 24.36 -3.83
C ALA A 62 9.93 24.75 -3.53
N ASN A 63 10.67 23.93 -2.77
CA ASN A 63 12.06 24.17 -2.43
C ASN A 63 13.01 23.55 -3.46
N LYS A 64 13.55 24.38 -4.35
CA LYS A 64 14.41 23.95 -5.47
C LYS A 64 15.68 23.25 -5.02
N ASN A 65 16.32 23.73 -3.96
CA ASN A 65 17.56 23.15 -3.44
C ASN A 65 17.30 21.78 -2.85
N PHE A 66 16.23 21.66 -2.06
CA PHE A 66 15.78 20.41 -1.48
C PHE A 66 15.55 19.34 -2.56
N ILE A 67 14.76 19.65 -3.59
CA ILE A 67 14.46 18.68 -4.66
C ILE A 67 15.73 18.26 -5.41
N SER A 68 16.66 19.18 -5.66
CA SER A 68 17.93 18.86 -6.33
C SER A 68 18.83 17.97 -5.47
N GLU A 69 18.95 18.25 -4.18
CA GLU A 69 19.80 17.52 -3.25
C GLU A 69 19.22 16.15 -2.89
N GLU A 70 17.94 16.10 -2.50
CA GLU A 70 17.28 14.86 -2.12
C GLU A 70 17.01 13.97 -3.33
N GLY A 71 16.74 14.54 -4.50
CA GLY A 71 16.63 13.80 -5.75
C GLY A 71 17.89 13.02 -6.10
N GLN A 72 19.06 13.63 -5.91
CA GLN A 72 20.34 12.95 -6.12
C GLN A 72 20.55 11.80 -5.12
N LYS A 73 20.10 11.96 -3.87
CA LYS A 73 20.18 10.88 -2.86
C LYS A 73 19.32 9.67 -3.23
N ILE A 74 18.13 9.90 -3.79
CA ILE A 74 17.27 8.81 -4.24
C ILE A 74 17.91 8.03 -5.39
N SER A 75 18.58 8.71 -6.32
CA SER A 75 19.34 8.04 -7.38
C SER A 75 20.37 7.05 -6.81
N LYS A 76 20.98 7.39 -5.68
CA LYS A 76 21.96 6.51 -5.01
C LYS A 76 21.35 5.24 -4.39
N LEU A 77 20.07 5.24 -4.09
CA LEU A 77 19.34 4.05 -3.63
C LEU A 77 19.13 3.03 -4.76
N VAL A 78 19.08 3.51 -6.01
CA VAL A 78 18.77 2.71 -7.21
C VAL A 78 20.05 2.34 -7.97
N GLU A 79 21.04 3.24 -8.00
CA GLU A 79 22.27 3.03 -8.72
C GLU A 79 23.24 2.19 -7.88
N ALA A 80 23.41 0.91 -8.24
CA ALA A 80 24.35 -0.01 -7.60
C ALA A 80 25.82 0.25 -8.02
N ARG A 81 26.25 1.53 -8.07
CA ARG A 81 27.60 1.90 -8.51
C ARG A 81 28.67 1.71 -7.43
N ASN A 82 28.27 1.47 -6.18
CA ASN A 82 29.26 1.32 -5.11
C ASN A 82 29.73 -0.14 -5.01
N MET A 83 30.92 -0.39 -5.53
CA MET A 83 31.57 -1.71 -5.52
C MET A 83 31.95 -2.19 -4.09
N ASN A 84 31.86 -1.32 -3.08
CA ASN A 84 32.21 -1.65 -1.70
C ASN A 84 31.05 -2.25 -0.90
N ARG A 85 29.88 -2.45 -1.51
CA ARG A 85 28.74 -3.13 -0.87
C ARG A 85 28.87 -4.64 -1.06
N PRO A 86 29.19 -5.41 0.00
CA PRO A 86 29.43 -6.86 -0.12
C PRO A 86 28.17 -7.68 -0.38
N ILE A 87 26.99 -7.11 -0.14
CA ILE A 87 25.69 -7.72 -0.45
C ILE A 87 24.78 -6.70 -1.16
N PRO A 88 23.86 -7.16 -2.01
CA PRO A 88 22.97 -6.29 -2.75
C PRO A 88 21.99 -5.56 -1.84
N LEU A 89 21.59 -4.37 -2.28
CA LEU A 89 20.58 -3.56 -1.65
C LEU A 89 19.42 -3.39 -2.65
N VAL A 90 18.22 -3.80 -2.24
CA VAL A 90 17.00 -3.73 -3.04
C VAL A 90 16.05 -2.73 -2.39
N SER A 91 15.63 -1.72 -3.14
CA SER A 91 14.74 -0.67 -2.65
C SER A 91 13.35 -0.80 -3.26
N PHE A 92 12.33 -0.87 -2.41
CA PHE A 92 10.92 -0.77 -2.79
C PHE A 92 10.40 0.60 -2.37
N VAL A 93 9.88 1.34 -3.33
CA VAL A 93 9.26 2.65 -3.10
C VAL A 93 7.77 2.53 -3.33
N ALA A 94 6.99 2.58 -2.25
CA ALA A 94 5.54 2.57 -2.35
C ALA A 94 5.02 3.95 -2.75
N ARG A 95 4.07 3.98 -3.70
CA ARG A 95 3.36 5.18 -4.10
C ARG A 95 1.86 4.90 -4.20
N GLN A 96 1.03 5.83 -3.77
CA GLN A 96 -0.43 5.71 -3.81
C GLN A 96 -1.05 6.41 -5.02
N ARG A 97 -0.32 7.32 -5.68
CA ARG A 97 -0.80 8.11 -6.82
C ARG A 97 0.29 8.30 -7.86
N ASP A 98 -0.12 8.64 -9.07
CA ASP A 98 0.81 9.12 -10.07
C ASP A 98 1.46 10.42 -9.57
N LEU A 99 2.78 10.46 -9.66
CA LEU A 99 3.59 11.60 -9.25
C LEU A 99 3.23 12.88 -10.01
N ARG A 100 2.78 12.74 -11.25
CA ARG A 100 2.35 13.85 -12.10
C ARG A 100 1.10 14.55 -11.58
N GLU A 101 0.19 13.79 -10.96
CA GLU A 101 -1.03 14.33 -10.34
C GLU A 101 -0.71 15.09 -9.05
N LEU A 102 0.19 14.56 -8.21
CA LEU A 102 0.61 15.19 -6.96
C LEU A 102 1.29 16.54 -7.17
N VAL A 103 2.01 16.72 -8.27
CA VAL A 103 2.71 17.97 -8.61
C VAL A 103 1.77 19.00 -9.25
N GLY A 104 0.63 18.53 -9.83
CA GLY A 104 -0.31 19.41 -10.53
C GLY A 104 -0.95 20.46 -9.65
N ASP A 105 -1.23 20.14 -8.39
CA ASP A 105 -2.03 20.97 -7.50
C ASP A 105 -1.22 22.01 -6.70
N HIS A 106 0.09 21.80 -6.52
CA HIS A 106 0.89 22.61 -5.60
C HIS A 106 2.09 23.33 -6.23
N VAL A 107 2.42 23.09 -7.50
CA VAL A 107 3.63 23.63 -8.15
C VAL A 107 3.33 24.23 -9.51
N THR A 108 3.72 25.48 -9.74
CA THR A 108 3.46 26.23 -10.97
C THR A 108 4.67 26.31 -11.92
N GLY A 109 4.43 26.26 -13.24
CA GLY A 109 5.35 26.64 -14.30
C GLY A 109 6.67 25.86 -14.36
N SER A 110 7.81 26.56 -14.33
CA SER A 110 9.16 25.98 -14.49
C SER A 110 9.57 24.98 -13.40
N GLN A 111 8.92 24.99 -12.25
CA GLN A 111 9.16 24.05 -11.16
C GLN A 111 8.54 22.70 -11.47
N LYS A 112 7.34 22.69 -12.07
CA LYS A 112 6.66 21.48 -12.52
C LYS A 112 7.51 20.70 -13.53
N ALA A 113 8.09 21.41 -14.51
CA ALA A 113 8.93 20.80 -15.54
C ALA A 113 10.18 20.12 -14.94
N ARG A 114 10.85 20.79 -13.98
CA ARG A 114 12.06 20.22 -13.33
C ARG A 114 11.75 19.01 -12.45
N PHE A 115 10.67 19.09 -11.71
CA PHE A 115 10.24 17.97 -10.87
C PHE A 115 9.84 16.78 -11.75
N SER A 116 9.11 17.01 -12.85
CA SER A 116 8.79 15.98 -13.83
C SER A 116 10.05 15.31 -14.38
N HIS A 117 11.07 16.06 -14.76
CA HIS A 117 12.33 15.49 -15.25
C HIS A 117 13.04 14.58 -14.24
N ILE A 118 13.02 14.93 -12.96
CA ILE A 118 13.61 14.11 -11.90
C ILE A 118 12.83 12.82 -11.73
N ILE A 119 11.51 12.90 -11.82
CA ILE A 119 10.62 11.74 -11.74
C ILE A 119 10.80 10.82 -12.95
N ASP A 120 10.80 11.37 -14.17
CA ASP A 120 11.03 10.61 -15.39
C ASP A 120 12.39 9.88 -15.35
N TYR A 121 13.40 10.54 -14.77
CA TYR A 121 14.71 9.92 -14.54
C TYR A 121 14.66 8.75 -13.58
N TRP A 122 13.84 8.79 -12.54
CA TRP A 122 13.67 7.68 -11.59
C TRP A 122 12.80 6.58 -12.15
N GLU A 123 11.68 6.93 -12.81
CA GLU A 123 10.78 5.94 -13.43
C GLU A 123 11.52 5.04 -14.41
N GLY A 124 12.49 5.56 -15.15
CA GLY A 124 13.34 4.75 -16.03
C GLY A 124 14.31 3.81 -15.32
N ARG A 125 14.42 3.86 -13.99
CA ARG A 125 15.35 3.04 -13.17
C ARG A 125 14.67 2.10 -12.21
N PHE A 126 13.37 2.27 -11.98
CA PHE A 126 12.57 1.38 -11.16
C PHE A 126 11.75 0.44 -12.04
N GLU A 127 11.72 -0.82 -11.64
CA GLU A 127 10.71 -1.76 -12.13
C GLU A 127 9.39 -1.43 -11.47
N THR A 128 8.33 -1.19 -12.29
CA THR A 128 7.03 -0.81 -11.75
C THR A 128 6.18 -2.05 -11.49
N ILE A 129 5.78 -2.23 -10.23
CA ILE A 129 4.82 -3.26 -9.83
C ILE A 129 3.50 -2.54 -9.52
N THR A 130 2.51 -2.72 -10.39
CA THR A 130 1.18 -2.18 -10.17
C THR A 130 0.34 -3.17 -9.39
N LEU A 131 -0.20 -2.72 -8.26
CA LEU A 131 -1.20 -3.49 -7.51
C LEU A 131 -2.55 -3.24 -8.18
N GLU A 132 -3.05 -4.25 -8.88
CA GLU A 132 -4.35 -4.16 -9.55
C GLU A 132 -5.50 -4.30 -8.53
N ASP A 133 -6.62 -3.62 -8.78
CA ASP A 133 -7.84 -3.68 -7.96
C ASP A 133 -8.46 -5.07 -7.90
N ARG A 134 -8.11 -5.95 -8.85
CA ARG A 134 -8.47 -7.38 -8.84
C ARG A 134 -8.06 -8.12 -7.56
N ASN A 135 -7.14 -7.55 -6.80
CA ASN A 135 -6.70 -8.14 -5.53
C ASN A 135 -7.63 -7.79 -4.35
N LEU A 136 -8.61 -6.89 -4.53
CA LEU A 136 -9.52 -6.50 -3.45
C LEU A 136 -10.25 -7.71 -2.82
N PRO A 137 -10.76 -8.70 -3.58
CA PRO A 137 -11.36 -9.91 -2.98
C PRO A 137 -10.40 -10.67 -2.06
N ALA A 138 -9.16 -10.88 -2.48
CA ALA A 138 -8.15 -11.58 -1.68
C ALA A 138 -7.73 -10.78 -0.43
N ILE A 139 -7.72 -9.46 -0.53
CA ILE A 139 -7.43 -8.56 0.60
C ILE A 139 -8.61 -8.56 1.58
N ALA A 140 -9.85 -8.51 1.08
CA ALA A 140 -11.06 -8.56 1.89
C ALA A 140 -11.16 -9.87 2.68
N GLU A 141 -10.91 -11.02 2.04
CA GLU A 141 -10.84 -12.34 2.68
C GLU A 141 -9.87 -12.35 3.85
N LYS A 142 -8.67 -11.79 3.67
CA LYS A 142 -7.61 -11.83 4.69
C LYS A 142 -7.78 -10.79 5.80
N ARG A 143 -8.38 -9.65 5.52
CA ARG A 143 -8.43 -8.52 6.47
C ARG A 143 -9.78 -8.30 7.13
N VAL A 144 -10.88 -8.58 6.41
CA VAL A 144 -12.24 -8.29 6.87
C VAL A 144 -13.02 -9.58 7.12
N LEU A 145 -12.95 -10.55 6.20
CA LEU A 145 -13.79 -11.74 6.18
C LEU A 145 -13.08 -12.96 6.77
N ARG A 146 -12.50 -12.81 7.95
CA ARG A 146 -11.78 -13.91 8.62
C ARG A 146 -12.71 -14.70 9.51
N PRO A 147 -12.92 -16.01 9.25
CA PRO A 147 -13.63 -16.90 10.17
C PRO A 147 -12.94 -16.92 11.54
N LEU A 148 -13.73 -16.98 12.61
CA LEU A 148 -13.21 -16.98 13.99
C LEU A 148 -12.38 -18.24 14.28
N ASN A 149 -12.82 -19.38 13.74
CA ASN A 149 -12.20 -20.69 13.92
C ASN A 149 -12.59 -21.63 12.77
N GLU A 150 -12.04 -22.83 12.75
CA GLU A 150 -12.32 -23.83 11.70
C GLU A 150 -13.78 -24.30 11.65
N PRO A 151 -14.48 -24.56 12.77
CA PRO A 151 -15.92 -24.83 12.72
C PRO A 151 -16.75 -23.70 12.10
N ALA A 152 -16.43 -22.44 12.41
CA ALA A 152 -17.10 -21.29 11.79
C ALA A 152 -16.82 -21.23 10.28
N ARG A 153 -15.61 -21.57 9.84
CA ARG A 153 -15.27 -21.67 8.43
C ARG A 153 -16.15 -22.70 7.72
N GLN A 154 -16.28 -23.89 8.28
CA GLN A 154 -17.11 -24.96 7.71
C GLN A 154 -18.57 -24.53 7.59
N GLN A 155 -19.14 -23.91 8.63
CA GLN A 155 -20.51 -23.38 8.58
C GLN A 155 -20.71 -22.32 7.50
N ILE A 156 -19.73 -21.44 7.32
CA ILE A 156 -19.76 -20.41 6.26
C ILE A 156 -19.67 -21.08 4.87
N ASP A 157 -18.81 -22.09 4.72
CA ASP A 157 -18.67 -22.84 3.46
C ASP A 157 -19.96 -23.57 3.09
N GLU A 158 -20.58 -24.26 4.05
CA GLU A 158 -21.86 -24.94 3.86
C GLU A 158 -22.99 -23.96 3.50
N ALA A 159 -23.06 -22.83 4.20
CA ALA A 159 -24.06 -21.80 3.93
C ALA A 159 -23.87 -21.14 2.55
N PHE A 160 -22.62 -20.90 2.15
CA PHE A 160 -22.29 -20.43 0.81
C PHE A 160 -22.74 -21.42 -0.26
N GLU A 161 -22.38 -22.71 -0.11
CA GLU A 161 -22.77 -23.77 -1.05
C GLU A 161 -24.27 -23.88 -1.21
N GLN A 162 -25.02 -23.83 -0.09
CA GLN A 162 -26.49 -23.85 -0.13
C GLN A 162 -27.04 -22.61 -0.84
N SER A 163 -26.50 -21.43 -0.59
CA SER A 163 -26.95 -20.18 -1.22
C SER A 163 -26.72 -20.19 -2.73
N VAL A 164 -25.61 -20.80 -3.16
CA VAL A 164 -25.22 -20.92 -4.57
C VAL A 164 -26.02 -21.99 -5.30
N GLN A 165 -26.33 -23.14 -4.65
CA GLN A 165 -27.09 -24.23 -5.27
C GLN A 165 -28.57 -23.90 -5.48
N MET A 166 -29.19 -23.09 -4.61
CA MET A 166 -30.61 -22.78 -4.72
C MET A 166 -31.00 -21.93 -5.93
N LYS A 167 -30.06 -21.31 -6.63
CA LYS A 167 -30.35 -20.30 -7.67
C LYS A 167 -29.31 -20.27 -8.78
N GLU A 168 -29.11 -21.38 -9.49
CA GLU A 168 -28.19 -21.43 -10.63
C GLU A 168 -28.48 -20.35 -11.69
N GLU A 169 -29.76 -20.04 -11.93
CA GLU A 169 -30.19 -18.94 -12.80
C GLU A 169 -29.82 -17.54 -12.25
N VAL A 170 -29.86 -17.38 -10.92
CA VAL A 170 -29.45 -16.13 -10.27
C VAL A 170 -27.94 -15.99 -10.24
N LEU A 171 -27.21 -17.10 -10.12
CA LEU A 171 -25.75 -17.08 -10.21
C LEU A 171 -25.27 -16.62 -11.58
N SER A 172 -25.90 -17.05 -12.66
CA SER A 172 -25.54 -16.60 -14.00
C SER A 172 -25.75 -15.08 -14.20
N VAL A 173 -26.62 -14.47 -13.42
CA VAL A 173 -26.86 -13.02 -13.39
C VAL A 173 -25.93 -12.31 -12.39
N LEU A 174 -25.59 -12.97 -11.29
CA LEU A 174 -24.68 -12.41 -10.26
C LEU A 174 -23.22 -12.54 -10.62
N LEU A 175 -22.85 -13.58 -11.37
CA LEU A 175 -21.49 -13.79 -11.86
C LEU A 175 -21.38 -13.12 -13.24
N THR A 176 -20.79 -11.95 -13.25
CA THR A 176 -20.36 -11.30 -14.49
C THR A 176 -19.16 -12.08 -15.08
N SER A 177 -18.79 -11.78 -16.33
CA SER A 177 -17.66 -12.44 -17.01
C SER A 177 -16.30 -12.36 -16.28
N SER A 178 -16.21 -11.47 -15.29
CA SER A 178 -15.01 -11.23 -14.47
C SER A 178 -14.99 -12.00 -13.15
N TRP A 179 -16.10 -12.65 -12.74
CA TRP A 179 -16.24 -13.32 -11.45
C TRP A 179 -16.48 -14.82 -11.61
N ASP A 180 -15.65 -15.60 -10.94
CA ASP A 180 -15.87 -17.03 -10.76
C ASP A 180 -16.41 -17.34 -9.35
N ARG A 181 -16.84 -18.59 -9.15
CA ARG A 181 -17.36 -19.07 -7.88
C ARG A 181 -16.33 -18.97 -6.74
N GLY A 182 -15.03 -19.16 -7.06
CA GLY A 182 -13.96 -19.07 -6.09
C GLY A 182 -13.73 -17.64 -5.62
N MET A 183 -13.80 -16.67 -6.52
CA MET A 183 -13.73 -15.24 -6.17
C MET A 183 -14.95 -14.82 -5.35
N PHE A 184 -16.16 -15.28 -5.70
CA PHE A 184 -17.36 -15.00 -4.93
C PHE A 184 -17.27 -15.56 -3.51
N ARG A 185 -16.74 -16.79 -3.34
CA ARG A 185 -16.53 -17.37 -2.00
C ARG A 185 -15.62 -16.51 -1.12
N LYS A 186 -14.59 -15.88 -1.68
CA LYS A 186 -13.66 -15.02 -0.94
C LYS A 186 -14.30 -13.76 -0.38
N ILE A 187 -15.34 -13.26 -1.03
CA ILE A 187 -16.03 -12.03 -0.62
C ILE A 187 -17.36 -12.29 0.10
N TYR A 188 -17.82 -13.55 0.18
CA TYR A 188 -19.05 -13.87 0.88
C TYR A 188 -19.04 -13.34 2.32
N PRO A 189 -20.08 -12.64 2.80
CA PRO A 189 -21.45 -12.59 2.28
C PRO A 189 -21.75 -11.48 1.26
N PHE A 190 -20.78 -10.73 0.77
CA PHE A 190 -21.04 -9.68 -0.23
C PHE A 190 -21.29 -10.25 -1.63
N SER A 191 -22.20 -9.64 -2.39
CA SER A 191 -22.42 -10.03 -3.79
C SER A 191 -21.30 -9.55 -4.71
N PRO A 192 -21.02 -10.22 -5.85
CA PRO A 192 -20.10 -9.74 -6.86
C PRO A 192 -20.42 -8.31 -7.33
N ALA A 193 -21.68 -8.00 -7.60
CA ALA A 193 -22.14 -6.66 -8.00
C ALA A 193 -21.84 -5.60 -6.93
N PHE A 194 -21.92 -5.95 -5.63
CA PHE A 194 -21.51 -5.07 -4.55
C PHE A 194 -20.02 -4.74 -4.66
N MET A 195 -19.18 -5.73 -4.89
CA MET A 195 -17.72 -5.54 -4.99
C MET A 195 -17.32 -4.75 -6.23
N GLU A 196 -17.97 -4.99 -7.38
CA GLU A 196 -17.72 -4.20 -8.60
C GLU A 196 -18.02 -2.72 -8.37
N MET A 197 -19.21 -2.42 -7.84
CA MET A 197 -19.59 -1.04 -7.52
C MET A 197 -18.65 -0.41 -6.49
N LEU A 198 -18.23 -1.18 -5.48
CA LEU A 198 -17.32 -0.71 -4.45
C LEU A 198 -15.93 -0.38 -5.02
N VAL A 199 -15.42 -1.18 -5.96
CA VAL A 199 -14.17 -0.92 -6.68
C VAL A 199 -14.29 0.35 -7.52
N GLU A 200 -15.35 0.50 -8.31
CA GLU A 200 -15.60 1.71 -9.11
C GLU A 200 -15.69 2.97 -8.24
N MET A 201 -16.41 2.89 -7.11
CA MET A 201 -16.50 4.00 -6.17
C MET A 201 -15.17 4.30 -5.49
N SER A 202 -14.39 3.29 -5.11
CA SER A 202 -13.09 3.49 -4.47
C SER A 202 -12.09 4.17 -5.41
N PHE A 203 -12.15 3.85 -6.70
CA PHE A 203 -11.38 4.51 -7.75
C PHE A 203 -11.76 5.99 -7.88
N MET A 204 -13.06 6.30 -7.91
CA MET A 204 -13.56 7.68 -7.95
C MET A 204 -13.20 8.48 -6.69
N LEU A 205 -13.21 7.84 -5.52
CA LEU A 205 -12.88 8.44 -4.22
C LEU A 205 -11.38 8.41 -3.92
N GLN A 206 -10.56 7.85 -4.81
CA GLN A 206 -9.09 7.73 -4.71
C GLN A 206 -8.59 7.11 -3.40
N ARG A 207 -9.33 6.16 -2.79
CA ARG A 207 -8.96 5.57 -1.50
C ARG A 207 -9.37 4.11 -1.37
N ASP A 208 -8.46 3.17 -1.64
CA ASP A 208 -8.68 1.74 -1.41
C ASP A 208 -9.05 1.39 0.03
N ARG A 209 -8.54 2.15 1.00
CA ARG A 209 -8.89 1.99 2.42
C ARG A 209 -10.37 2.22 2.68
N THR A 210 -11.04 3.01 1.85
CA THR A 210 -12.49 3.29 1.95
C THR A 210 -13.29 2.03 1.66
N ALA A 211 -12.90 1.22 0.67
CA ALA A 211 -13.60 -0.02 0.32
C ALA A 211 -13.68 -1.00 1.49
N LEU A 212 -12.54 -1.32 2.11
CA LEU A 212 -12.51 -2.23 3.27
C LEU A 212 -13.23 -1.65 4.48
N LYS A 213 -13.18 -0.33 4.68
CA LYS A 213 -13.91 0.35 5.76
C LYS A 213 -15.42 0.23 5.56
N VAL A 214 -15.92 0.48 4.36
CA VAL A 214 -17.35 0.34 4.03
C VAL A 214 -17.82 -1.10 4.26
N MET A 215 -17.08 -2.10 3.78
CA MET A 215 -17.40 -3.51 4.05
C MET A 215 -17.49 -3.80 5.56
N LEU A 216 -16.53 -3.33 6.33
CA LEU A 216 -16.52 -3.53 7.77
C LEU A 216 -17.69 -2.82 8.46
N GLU A 217 -18.02 -1.61 8.07
CA GLU A 217 -19.16 -0.84 8.61
C GLU A 217 -20.49 -1.53 8.34
N ILE A 218 -20.70 -2.06 7.13
CA ILE A 218 -21.91 -2.83 6.81
C ILE A 218 -22.00 -4.08 7.69
N LEU A 219 -20.92 -4.84 7.85
CA LEU A 219 -20.90 -6.02 8.71
C LEU A 219 -21.20 -5.67 10.17
N ILE A 220 -20.65 -4.57 10.68
CA ILE A 220 -20.90 -4.10 12.04
C ILE A 220 -22.37 -3.70 12.20
N ARG A 221 -22.95 -2.96 11.26
CA ARG A 221 -24.37 -2.55 11.30
C ARG A 221 -25.31 -3.76 11.24
N ARG A 222 -24.97 -4.78 10.46
CA ARG A 222 -25.79 -5.98 10.25
C ARG A 222 -25.44 -7.16 11.17
N ARG A 223 -24.51 -7.01 12.10
CA ARG A 223 -23.99 -8.11 12.94
C ARG A 223 -25.07 -8.89 13.69
N ASP A 224 -26.15 -8.20 14.10
CA ASP A 224 -27.23 -8.81 14.89
C ASP A 224 -28.42 -9.27 14.01
N SER A 225 -28.43 -8.92 12.71
CA SER A 225 -29.52 -9.23 11.78
C SER A 225 -29.11 -10.16 10.63
N LEU A 226 -27.84 -10.13 10.21
CA LEU A 226 -27.33 -10.94 9.10
C LEU A 226 -27.28 -12.41 9.49
N LYS A 227 -27.93 -13.26 8.71
CA LYS A 227 -27.93 -14.72 8.92
C LYS A 227 -27.03 -15.42 7.93
N LEU A 228 -26.53 -16.59 8.32
CA LEU A 228 -25.82 -17.48 7.41
C LEU A 228 -26.75 -17.84 6.23
N GLY A 229 -26.23 -17.77 5.02
CA GLY A 229 -27.00 -17.98 3.80
C GLY A 229 -27.52 -16.68 3.15
N GLU A 230 -27.52 -15.56 3.86
CA GLU A 230 -27.86 -14.28 3.28
C GLU A 230 -26.69 -13.67 2.51
N ILE A 231 -27.00 -12.93 1.44
CA ILE A 231 -26.04 -12.22 0.61
C ILE A 231 -26.33 -10.73 0.75
N ILE A 232 -25.29 -9.95 0.99
CA ILE A 232 -25.35 -8.48 1.06
C ILE A 232 -25.39 -7.94 -0.37
N PRO A 233 -26.52 -7.34 -0.79
CA PRO A 233 -26.67 -6.83 -2.15
C PRO A 233 -26.00 -5.47 -2.34
N VAL A 234 -25.88 -5.03 -3.59
CA VAL A 234 -25.33 -3.71 -3.95
C VAL A 234 -26.11 -2.54 -3.33
N GLY A 235 -27.42 -2.72 -3.07
CA GLY A 235 -28.26 -1.68 -2.45
C GLY A 235 -27.77 -1.24 -1.07
N ASP A 236 -27.22 -2.14 -0.28
CA ASP A 236 -26.68 -1.83 1.05
C ASP A 236 -25.48 -0.85 1.01
N LEU A 237 -24.82 -0.74 -0.15
CA LEU A 237 -23.72 0.20 -0.37
C LEU A 237 -24.21 1.65 -0.34
N PHE A 238 -25.39 1.91 -0.92
CA PHE A 238 -25.98 3.24 -0.92
C PHE A 238 -26.23 3.74 0.49
N ASP A 239 -26.77 2.88 1.35
CA ASP A 239 -27.06 3.23 2.74
C ASP A 239 -25.79 3.49 3.55
N ALA A 240 -24.72 2.75 3.24
CA ALA A 240 -23.43 2.92 3.92
C ALA A 240 -22.72 4.22 3.54
N VAL A 241 -22.86 4.66 2.28
CA VAL A 241 -22.22 5.89 1.78
C VAL A 241 -23.01 7.13 2.17
N SER A 242 -24.35 7.07 2.12
CA SER A 242 -25.21 8.21 2.45
C SER A 242 -25.23 8.58 3.93
N HIS A 243 -24.91 7.64 4.84
CA HIS A 243 -24.86 7.88 6.29
C HIS A 243 -23.43 8.02 6.84
N GLY A 244 -22.42 8.06 5.97
CA GLY A 244 -21.01 8.16 6.36
C GLY A 244 -20.48 9.58 6.62
N ASP A 245 -21.32 10.60 6.47
CA ASP A 245 -20.97 12.02 6.65
C ASP A 245 -21.49 12.63 7.98
N GLU A 246 -21.88 11.79 8.96
CA GLU A 246 -22.23 12.26 10.31
C GLU A 246 -21.14 11.96 11.34
#